data_82426ce719b704d5994d347d6c1c9af7
#
_entry.id   82426ce719b704d5994d347d6c1c9af7
#
_cell.length_a   1.000
_cell.length_b   1.000
_cell.length_c   1.000
_cell.angle_alpha   90.00
_cell.angle_beta   90.00
_cell.angle_gamma   90.00
#
_symmetry.space_group_name_H-M   'P 1'
#
loop_
_entity.id
_entity.type
_entity.pdbx_description
1 polymer ?
#
loop_
_entity_poly.entity_id
_entity_poly.type
_entity_poly.pdbx_seq_one_letter_code
_entity_poly.pdbx_strand_id
1 'polypeptide(L)'
;MPQIVFAMPLINIMFFLAPLHQVLSCYRSLHKTRLKVFRDDSFALEAGKQRIRTEFLKHKNETDPAKIAELIQMAEGAEKVLRCNIVQGIQTDNGTFRLRITKDTELQNNVFDESNLA
;
A
#
# COMPACT_ATOMS: atom_id res chain seq x y z
N MET A 1 13.21 -5.81 -28.05
CA MET A 1 13.41 -5.53 -29.48
C MET A 1 12.21 -4.79 -30.03
N PRO A 2 12.41 -3.62 -30.64
CA PRO A 2 11.28 -2.81 -31.07
C PRO A 2 10.43 -3.47 -32.16
N GLN A 3 11.00 -4.33 -32.96
CA GLN A 3 10.27 -5.03 -34.03
C GLN A 3 9.22 -6.02 -33.55
N ILE A 4 9.39 -6.57 -32.37
CA ILE A 4 8.43 -7.52 -31.78
C ILE A 4 7.15 -6.80 -31.37
N VAL A 5 7.26 -5.55 -30.92
CA VAL A 5 6.13 -4.72 -30.51
C VAL A 5 5.18 -4.43 -31.67
N PHE A 6 5.71 -4.21 -32.87
CA PHE A 6 4.92 -3.95 -34.07
C PHE A 6 4.23 -5.21 -34.62
N ALA A 7 4.74 -6.39 -34.31
CA ALA A 7 4.17 -7.66 -34.72
C ALA A 7 3.08 -8.19 -33.75
N MET A 8 2.92 -7.58 -32.58
CA MET A 8 1.92 -7.99 -31.59
C MET A 8 0.53 -7.53 -31.99
N PRO A 9 -0.49 -8.42 -31.91
CA PRO A 9 -1.88 -8.00 -32.01
C PRO A 9 -2.23 -6.99 -30.93
N LEU A 10 -3.14 -6.06 -31.22
CA LEU A 10 -3.62 -5.03 -30.29
C LEU A 10 -4.03 -5.62 -28.92
N ILE A 11 -4.62 -6.79 -28.92
CA ILE A 11 -5.06 -7.47 -27.70
C ILE A 11 -3.86 -7.80 -26.78
N ASN A 12 -2.72 -8.20 -27.34
CA ASN A 12 -1.52 -8.49 -26.57
C ASN A 12 -0.88 -7.21 -26.02
N ILE A 13 -0.98 -6.12 -26.75
CA ILE A 13 -0.53 -4.81 -26.27
C ILE A 13 -1.37 -4.37 -25.08
N MET A 14 -2.68 -4.58 -25.09
CA MET A 14 -3.56 -4.27 -23.97
C MET A 14 -3.21 -5.12 -22.75
N PHE A 15 -2.92 -6.41 -22.91
CA PHE A 15 -2.48 -7.28 -21.81
C PHE A 15 -1.12 -6.86 -21.25
N PHE A 16 -0.25 -6.30 -22.07
CA PHE A 16 1.05 -5.81 -21.64
C PHE A 16 0.95 -4.49 -20.87
N LEU A 17 0.07 -3.58 -21.29
CA LEU A 17 -0.12 -2.27 -20.66
C LEU A 17 -0.94 -2.32 -19.38
N ALA A 18 -1.88 -3.27 -19.26
CA ALA A 18 -2.73 -3.40 -18.09
C ALA A 18 -1.95 -3.62 -16.78
N PRO A 19 -0.95 -4.53 -16.71
CA PRO A 19 -0.12 -4.67 -15.51
C PRO A 19 0.64 -3.40 -15.14
N LEU A 20 1.18 -2.69 -16.12
CA LEU A 20 1.87 -1.42 -15.88
C LEU A 20 0.93 -0.38 -15.28
N HIS A 21 -0.29 -0.29 -15.77
CA HIS A 21 -1.31 0.61 -15.24
C HIS A 21 -1.66 0.25 -13.80
N GLN A 22 -1.81 -1.02 -13.48
CA GLN A 22 -2.06 -1.51 -12.13
C GLN A 22 -0.89 -1.20 -11.19
N VAL A 23 0.34 -1.39 -11.63
CA VAL A 23 1.55 -1.08 -10.86
C VAL A 23 1.57 0.40 -10.49
N LEU A 24 1.34 1.28 -11.46
CA LEU A 24 1.31 2.73 -11.23
C LEU A 24 0.16 3.12 -10.29
N SER A 25 -0.99 2.49 -10.42
CA SER A 25 -2.13 2.70 -9.53
C SER A 25 -1.81 2.32 -8.09
N CYS A 26 -1.17 1.17 -7.87
CA CYS A 26 -0.72 0.73 -6.54
C CYS A 26 0.31 1.70 -5.95
N TYR A 27 1.25 2.15 -6.74
CA TYR A 27 2.28 3.10 -6.32
C TYR A 27 1.66 4.42 -5.83
N ARG A 28 0.74 4.98 -6.61
CA ARG A 28 0.04 6.21 -6.24
C ARG A 28 -0.84 6.02 -5.01
N SER A 29 -1.52 4.88 -4.93
CA SER A 29 -2.39 4.55 -3.80
C SER A 29 -1.61 4.47 -2.50
N LEU A 30 -0.45 3.80 -2.50
CA LEU A 30 0.43 3.71 -1.33
C LEU A 30 0.91 5.08 -0.88
N HIS A 31 1.34 5.94 -1.80
CA HIS A 31 1.76 7.29 -1.47
C HIS A 31 0.62 8.14 -0.91
N LYS A 32 -0.57 8.02 -1.49
CA LYS A 32 -1.75 8.73 -1.02
C LYS A 32 -2.14 8.30 0.39
N THR A 33 -2.14 7.01 0.65
CA THR A 33 -2.45 6.45 1.97
C THR A 33 -1.41 6.86 3.01
N ARG A 34 -0.14 6.81 2.66
CA ARG A 34 0.96 7.28 3.51
C ARG A 34 0.74 8.72 3.97
N LEU A 35 0.37 9.60 3.06
CA LEU A 35 0.12 11.01 3.36
C LEU A 35 -1.05 11.21 4.32
N LYS A 36 -2.06 10.34 4.26
CA LYS A 36 -3.20 10.39 5.19
C LYS A 36 -2.87 9.83 6.56
N VAL A 37 -2.26 8.64 6.59
CA VAL A 37 -2.01 7.90 7.84
C VAL A 37 -0.95 8.57 8.69
N PHE A 38 0.13 9.04 8.07
CA PHE A 38 1.25 9.67 8.77
C PHE A 38 1.22 11.20 8.71
N ARG A 39 0.05 11.77 8.53
CA ARG A 39 -0.10 13.22 8.52
C ARG A 39 0.50 13.82 9.79
N ASP A 40 1.28 14.90 9.64
CA ASP A 40 1.98 15.62 10.70
C ASP A 40 3.13 14.84 11.36
N ASP A 41 3.47 13.65 10.86
CA ASP A 41 4.63 12.88 11.28
C ASP A 41 5.68 12.89 10.17
N SER A 42 6.57 13.88 10.18
CA SER A 42 7.55 14.05 9.12
C SER A 42 8.53 12.89 9.00
N PHE A 43 8.90 12.27 10.11
CA PHE A 43 9.78 11.10 10.10
C PHE A 43 9.12 9.90 9.43
N ALA A 44 7.89 9.58 9.82
CA ALA A 44 7.15 8.45 9.23
C ALA A 44 6.79 8.71 7.77
N LEU A 45 6.45 9.96 7.41
CA LEU A 45 6.19 10.34 6.02
C LEU A 45 7.39 10.10 5.13
N GLU A 46 8.58 10.52 5.56
CA GLU A 46 9.80 10.34 4.79
C GLU A 46 10.23 8.88 4.74
N ALA A 47 10.17 8.17 5.87
CA ALA A 47 10.49 6.75 5.92
C ALA A 47 9.58 5.93 4.99
N GLY A 48 8.28 6.20 5.02
CA GLY A 48 7.30 5.55 4.14
C GLY A 48 7.55 5.84 2.67
N LYS A 49 7.87 7.09 2.34
CA LYS A 49 8.23 7.50 0.98
C LYS A 49 9.41 6.70 0.45
N GLN A 50 10.49 6.63 1.24
CA GLN A 50 11.71 5.92 0.84
C GLN A 50 11.45 4.41 0.72
N ARG A 51 10.69 3.84 1.64
CA ARG A 51 10.36 2.41 1.60
C ARG A 51 9.57 2.04 0.36
N ILE A 52 8.55 2.80 0.02
CA ILE A 52 7.72 2.56 -1.17
C ILE A 52 8.60 2.66 -2.43
N ARG A 53 9.40 3.71 -2.55
CA ARG A 53 10.29 3.88 -3.70
C ARG A 53 11.29 2.74 -3.84
N THR A 54 11.93 2.35 -2.75
CA THR A 54 12.93 1.27 -2.74
C THR A 54 12.31 -0.06 -3.17
N GLU A 55 11.15 -0.40 -2.65
CA GLU A 55 10.48 -1.66 -2.98
C GLU A 55 10.06 -1.72 -4.45
N PHE A 56 9.51 -0.64 -4.98
CA PHE A 56 9.13 -0.59 -6.40
C PHE A 56 10.36 -0.60 -7.33
N LEU A 57 11.45 0.08 -6.95
CA LEU A 57 12.68 0.07 -7.73
C LEU A 57 13.35 -1.30 -7.79
N LYS A 58 13.27 -2.09 -6.74
CA LYS A 58 13.78 -3.47 -6.74
C LYS A 58 13.20 -4.30 -7.87
N HIS A 59 11.95 -4.06 -8.22
CA HIS A 59 11.20 -4.88 -9.17
C HIS A 59 10.91 -4.17 -10.49
N LYS A 60 11.59 -3.06 -10.77
CA LYS A 60 11.33 -2.26 -11.98
C LYS A 60 11.57 -3.01 -13.28
N ASN A 61 12.45 -4.00 -13.27
CA ASN A 61 12.81 -4.80 -14.43
C ASN A 61 12.09 -6.15 -14.50
N GLU A 62 11.11 -6.37 -13.63
CA GLU A 62 10.35 -7.62 -13.62
C GLU A 62 9.48 -7.72 -14.88
N THR A 63 9.56 -8.85 -15.56
CA THR A 63 8.84 -9.10 -16.83
C THR A 63 7.90 -10.30 -16.75
N ASP A 64 8.03 -11.15 -15.72
CA ASP A 64 7.17 -12.31 -15.55
C ASP A 64 5.77 -11.87 -15.11
N PRO A 65 4.70 -12.12 -15.91
CA PRO A 65 3.35 -11.71 -15.56
C PRO A 65 2.84 -12.29 -14.25
N ALA A 66 3.19 -13.55 -13.94
CA ALA A 66 2.79 -14.18 -12.68
C ALA A 66 3.44 -13.49 -11.48
N LYS A 67 4.72 -13.14 -11.59
CA LYS A 67 5.45 -12.42 -10.54
C LYS A 67 4.91 -11.00 -10.36
N ILE A 68 4.60 -10.31 -11.44
CA ILE A 68 4.02 -8.97 -11.39
C ILE A 68 2.65 -9.02 -10.69
N ALA A 69 1.80 -10.00 -11.01
CA ALA A 69 0.49 -10.15 -10.36
C ALA A 69 0.64 -10.39 -8.85
N GLU A 70 1.59 -11.22 -8.44
CA GLU A 70 1.90 -11.48 -7.02
C GLU A 70 2.35 -10.20 -6.31
N LEU A 71 3.25 -9.44 -6.93
CA LEU A 71 3.76 -8.19 -6.37
C LEU A 71 2.66 -7.12 -6.25
N ILE A 72 1.74 -7.07 -7.21
CA ILE A 72 0.57 -6.17 -7.14
C ILE A 72 -0.31 -6.54 -5.96
N GLN A 73 -0.59 -7.82 -5.74
CA GLN A 73 -1.36 -8.28 -4.58
C GLN A 73 -0.68 -7.92 -3.27
N MET A 74 0.62 -8.05 -3.18
CA MET A 74 1.39 -7.65 -2.00
C MET A 74 1.29 -6.15 -1.74
N ALA A 75 1.37 -5.34 -2.80
CA ALA A 75 1.27 -3.89 -2.69
C ALA A 75 -0.14 -3.45 -2.25
N GLU A 76 -1.18 -4.07 -2.80
CA GLU A 76 -2.57 -3.80 -2.40
C GLU A 76 -2.83 -4.21 -0.95
N GLY A 77 -2.27 -5.35 -0.53
CA GLY A 77 -2.35 -5.80 0.85
C GLY A 77 -1.65 -4.86 1.82
N ALA A 78 -0.47 -4.38 1.45
CA ALA A 78 0.29 -3.41 2.23
C ALA A 78 -0.47 -2.08 2.38
N GLU A 79 -1.10 -1.60 1.31
CA GLU A 79 -1.92 -0.38 1.34
C GLU A 79 -3.10 -0.56 2.29
N LYS A 80 -3.79 -1.70 2.22
CA LYS A 80 -4.92 -1.98 3.10
C LYS A 80 -4.50 -2.04 4.57
N VAL A 81 -3.39 -2.72 4.89
CA VAL A 81 -2.85 -2.77 6.25
C VAL A 81 -2.53 -1.36 6.74
N LEU A 82 -1.88 -0.56 5.92
CA LEU A 82 -1.50 0.80 6.28
C LEU A 82 -2.74 1.66 6.57
N ARG A 83 -3.77 1.54 5.76
CA ARG A 83 -5.00 2.32 5.85
C ARG A 83 -5.89 1.89 7.02
N CYS A 84 -6.01 0.59 7.26
CA CYS A 84 -6.99 0.02 8.20
C CYS A 84 -6.40 -0.35 9.56
N ASN A 85 -5.13 -0.76 9.61
CA ASN A 85 -4.53 -1.38 10.80
C ASN A 85 -3.50 -0.49 11.51
N ILE A 86 -3.10 0.63 10.91
CA ILE A 86 -2.14 1.55 11.50
C ILE A 86 -2.89 2.75 12.07
N VAL A 87 -2.71 2.99 13.37
CA VAL A 87 -3.29 4.12 14.07
C VAL A 87 -2.15 4.90 14.75
N GLN A 88 -2.05 6.19 14.46
CA GLN A 88 -1.06 7.04 15.11
C GLN A 88 -1.56 7.60 16.43
N GLY A 89 -0.67 7.60 17.44
CA GLY A 89 -0.87 8.30 18.68
C GLY A 89 -0.31 9.72 18.59
N ILE A 90 -1.14 10.71 18.92
CA ILE A 90 -0.74 12.12 18.99
C ILE A 90 -0.57 12.48 20.45
N GLN A 91 0.63 12.95 20.83
CA GLN A 91 0.90 13.38 22.19
C GLN A 91 0.12 14.68 22.49
N THR A 92 -0.64 14.66 23.57
CA THR A 92 -1.36 15.84 24.05
C THR A 92 -0.56 16.59 25.08
N ASP A 93 -0.97 17.83 25.41
CA ASP A 93 -0.30 18.69 26.39
C ASP A 93 -0.26 18.08 27.80
N ASN A 94 -1.13 17.12 28.08
CA ASN A 94 -1.23 16.43 29.38
C ASN A 94 -0.27 15.24 29.52
N GLY A 95 0.58 14.97 28.52
CA GLY A 95 1.44 13.78 28.51
C GLY A 95 0.73 12.49 28.13
N THR A 96 -0.53 12.56 27.76
CA THR A 96 -1.30 11.43 27.25
C THR A 96 -1.27 11.39 25.72
N PHE A 97 -1.70 10.25 25.13
CA PHE A 97 -1.77 10.10 23.69
C PHE A 97 -3.23 10.04 23.24
N ARG A 98 -3.50 10.73 22.16
CA ARG A 98 -4.78 10.67 21.47
C ARG A 98 -4.61 9.83 20.21
N LEU A 99 -5.46 8.82 20.02
CA LEU A 99 -5.44 7.99 18.82
C LEU A 99 -6.19 8.67 17.68
N ARG A 100 -5.55 8.72 16.51
CA ARG A 100 -6.16 9.24 15.29
C ARG A 100 -6.91 8.10 14.59
N ILE A 101 -8.17 7.89 14.97
CA ILE A 101 -9.03 6.88 14.38
C ILE A 101 -9.77 7.51 13.20
N THR A 102 -9.69 6.88 12.03
CA THR A 102 -10.40 7.30 10.81
C THR A 102 -11.55 6.34 10.52
N LYS A 103 -12.38 6.69 9.53
CA LYS A 103 -13.47 5.81 9.07
C LYS A 103 -12.96 4.47 8.52
N ASP A 104 -11.71 4.44 8.02
CA ASP A 104 -11.10 3.24 7.46
C ASP A 104 -10.43 2.36 8.51
N THR A 105 -10.25 2.86 9.74
CA THR A 105 -9.61 2.12 10.82
C THR A 105 -10.46 0.90 11.19
N GLU A 106 -9.84 -0.27 11.15
CA GLU A 106 -10.51 -1.51 11.54
C GLU A 106 -10.66 -1.54 13.05
N LEU A 107 -11.91 -1.50 13.49
CA LEU A 107 -12.26 -1.61 14.89
C LEU A 107 -12.75 -3.02 15.15
N GLN A 108 -12.04 -3.76 15.99
CA GLN A 108 -12.56 -5.05 16.45
C GLN A 108 -13.76 -4.81 17.33
N ASN A 109 -14.85 -5.47 16.97
CA ASN A 109 -16.01 -5.55 17.83
C ASN A 109 -15.66 -6.53 18.96
N ASN A 110 -14.95 -6.04 19.97
CA ASN A 110 -14.65 -6.83 21.16
C ASN A 110 -15.92 -7.04 21.95
N VAL A 111 -16.69 -8.04 21.55
CA VAL A 111 -17.62 -8.67 22.45
C VAL A 111 -16.75 -9.34 23.52
N PHE A 112 -16.77 -8.80 24.72
CA PHE A 112 -16.09 -9.39 25.86
C PHE A 112 -16.69 -10.78 26.09
N ASP A 113 -15.94 -11.79 25.71
CA ASP A 113 -16.33 -13.18 25.91
C ASP A 113 -15.58 -13.69 27.15
N GLU A 114 -16.31 -13.87 28.25
CA GLU A 114 -15.75 -14.38 29.49
C GLU A 114 -15.09 -15.75 29.33
N SER A 115 -15.42 -16.50 28.28
CA SER A 115 -14.80 -17.80 28.00
C SER A 115 -13.33 -17.71 27.65
N ASN A 116 -12.84 -16.51 27.27
CA ASN A 116 -11.44 -16.26 26.98
C ASN A 116 -10.60 -15.82 28.17
N LEU A 117 -11.20 -15.72 29.34
CA LEU A 117 -10.52 -15.48 30.61
C LEU A 117 -10.05 -16.83 31.16
N ALA A 118 -8.94 -17.29 30.69
CA ALA A 118 -8.29 -18.46 31.28
C ALA A 118 -7.08 -18.04 32.09
#